data_7998b856984026e0ba44122ddbe61bfa
#
_entry.id   7998b856984026e0ba44122ddbe61bfa
#
_cell.length_a   1.000
_cell.length_b   1.000
_cell.length_c   1.000
_cell.angle_alpha   90.00
_cell.angle_beta   90.00
_cell.angle_gamma   90.00
#
_symmetry.space_group_name_H-M   'P 1'
#
loop_
_entity.id
_entity.type
_entity.pdbx_description
1 polymer ?
#
loop_
_entity_poly.entity_id
_entity_poly.type
_entity_poly.pdbx_seq_one_letter_code
_entity_poly.pdbx_strand_id
1 'polypeptide(L)'
;MRGVGFVATLGVLAGVASAGQAEERDLCVDRPGKATPSCTLDAGHFQIEAGLFDYAHSRDSDTVEDDYSTSNLLLVYGVNDSLEARIGWDGYGWTHSRDRMTGVIDHGRGAGDLTLSFRQNLRHPDDQGTAFAIQPSVTLPVGKNPVGAGTWSAGVVVPFGADLAENWRLTLDPEVDAAADSDRHGRHLAYAFAAAVTRSIGDAWQLSAEGWAMRDEDPSGHETQASIDFSAAWQPSKNRQIDLSAYVGATHATPRIELVFGVAQRF
;
A
#
# COMPACT_ATOMS: atom_id res chain seq x y z
N MET A 1 22.77 -63.55 -45.97
CA MET A 1 23.34 -62.19 -46.01
C MET A 1 22.67 -61.43 -44.89
N ARG A 2 23.40 -61.09 -43.81
CA ARG A 2 22.91 -60.45 -42.60
C ARG A 2 23.23 -58.96 -42.69
N GLY A 3 22.19 -58.11 -42.67
CA GLY A 3 22.33 -56.68 -42.62
C GLY A 3 22.45 -56.21 -41.17
N VAL A 4 23.53 -55.50 -40.88
CA VAL A 4 23.82 -54.88 -39.57
C VAL A 4 23.21 -53.47 -39.58
N GLY A 5 22.20 -53.25 -38.73
CA GLY A 5 21.63 -51.92 -38.50
C GLY A 5 22.47 -51.17 -37.45
N PHE A 6 22.93 -49.99 -37.84
CA PHE A 6 23.62 -49.03 -36.95
C PHE A 6 22.56 -48.16 -36.27
N VAL A 7 22.42 -48.28 -34.95
CA VAL A 7 21.60 -47.37 -34.14
C VAL A 7 22.49 -46.25 -33.62
N ALA A 8 22.34 -45.04 -34.15
CA ALA A 8 22.98 -43.84 -33.64
C ALA A 8 22.16 -43.26 -32.49
N THR A 9 22.70 -43.40 -31.28
CA THR A 9 22.11 -42.76 -30.08
C THR A 9 22.57 -41.33 -30.01
N LEU A 10 21.64 -40.38 -30.27
CA LEU A 10 21.86 -38.94 -30.05
C LEU A 10 21.72 -38.67 -28.56
N GLY A 11 22.82 -38.46 -27.87
CA GLY A 11 22.85 -37.97 -26.50
C GLY A 11 22.53 -36.47 -26.46
N VAL A 12 21.35 -36.10 -25.99
CA VAL A 12 20.99 -34.71 -25.66
C VAL A 12 21.63 -34.40 -24.30
N LEU A 13 22.76 -33.69 -24.30
CA LEU A 13 23.28 -33.05 -23.10
C LEU A 13 22.35 -31.84 -22.77
N ALA A 14 21.41 -32.04 -21.87
CA ALA A 14 20.73 -30.97 -21.20
C ALA A 14 21.73 -30.28 -20.25
N GLY A 15 22.34 -29.20 -20.72
CA GLY A 15 23.07 -28.27 -19.87
C GLY A 15 22.10 -27.60 -18.92
N VAL A 16 22.08 -28.06 -17.67
CA VAL A 16 21.43 -27.30 -16.58
C VAL A 16 22.34 -26.10 -16.32
N ALA A 17 22.02 -24.95 -16.94
CA ALA A 17 22.57 -23.69 -16.51
C ALA A 17 22.07 -23.49 -15.09
N SER A 18 22.92 -23.63 -14.09
CA SER A 18 22.67 -23.09 -12.76
C SER A 18 22.57 -21.57 -12.93
N ALA A 19 21.36 -21.04 -13.03
CA ALA A 19 21.12 -19.63 -12.77
C ALA A 19 21.70 -19.37 -11.39
N GLY A 20 22.77 -18.57 -11.30
CA GLY A 20 23.25 -18.07 -10.02
C GLY A 20 22.03 -17.42 -9.37
N GLN A 21 21.64 -17.85 -8.18
CA GLN A 21 20.63 -17.19 -7.41
C GLN A 21 21.15 -15.77 -7.18
N ALA A 22 20.54 -14.80 -7.85
CA ALA A 22 20.74 -13.40 -7.50
C ALA A 22 20.38 -13.28 -6.02
N GLU A 23 21.15 -12.52 -5.26
CA GLU A 23 20.84 -12.28 -3.86
C GLU A 23 19.46 -11.62 -3.79
N GLU A 24 18.56 -12.22 -3.00
CA GLU A 24 17.20 -11.76 -2.82
C GLU A 24 17.22 -10.36 -2.19
N ARG A 25 16.53 -9.40 -2.80
CA ARG A 25 16.47 -8.01 -2.35
C ARG A 25 15.79 -7.90 -0.99
N ASP A 26 15.97 -6.78 -0.32
CA ASP A 26 15.27 -6.47 0.91
C ASP A 26 13.76 -6.50 0.71
N LEU A 27 13.01 -6.74 1.78
CA LEU A 27 11.56 -6.80 1.74
C LEU A 27 10.99 -5.42 1.38
N CYS A 28 10.25 -5.34 0.27
CA CYS A 28 9.59 -4.14 -0.21
C CYS A 28 8.12 -4.17 0.19
N VAL A 29 7.74 -3.41 1.22
CA VAL A 29 6.41 -3.42 1.84
C VAL A 29 5.83 -2.01 1.83
N ASP A 30 4.56 -1.85 1.44
CA ASP A 30 3.87 -0.56 1.46
C ASP A 30 3.51 -0.13 2.89
N ARG A 31 3.32 -1.11 3.76
CA ARG A 31 3.06 -0.87 5.18
C ARG A 31 4.34 -0.50 5.91
N PRO A 32 4.28 0.23 7.04
CA PRO A 32 3.09 0.63 7.80
C PRO A 32 2.58 2.05 7.56
N GLY A 33 3.26 2.90 6.79
CA GLY A 33 2.91 4.30 6.55
C GLY A 33 1.87 4.50 5.44
N LYS A 34 1.57 5.77 5.12
CA LYS A 34 0.82 6.18 3.92
C LYS A 34 1.76 6.36 2.73
N ALA A 35 3.04 6.67 3.00
CA ALA A 35 4.04 6.75 1.96
C ALA A 35 4.35 5.36 1.38
N THR A 36 4.36 5.29 0.07
CA THR A 36 4.59 4.11 -0.75
C THR A 36 6.06 4.03 -1.14
N PRO A 37 6.77 2.90 -0.94
CA PRO A 37 8.15 2.76 -1.36
C PRO A 37 8.29 2.70 -2.88
N SER A 38 9.45 3.09 -3.40
CA SER A 38 9.73 3.03 -4.83
C SER A 38 10.27 1.67 -5.32
N CYS A 39 10.58 0.74 -4.42
CA CYS A 39 11.05 -0.61 -4.76
C CYS A 39 9.97 -1.46 -5.43
N THR A 40 10.40 -2.58 -6.00
CA THR A 40 9.53 -3.62 -6.56
C THR A 40 9.94 -4.99 -6.05
N LEU A 41 8.99 -5.90 -5.98
CA LEU A 41 9.20 -7.28 -5.60
C LEU A 41 10.05 -8.01 -6.66
N ASP A 42 10.93 -8.92 -6.24
CA ASP A 42 11.72 -9.75 -7.14
C ASP A 42 10.85 -10.56 -8.10
N ALA A 43 11.35 -10.75 -9.32
CA ALA A 43 10.65 -11.49 -10.37
C ALA A 43 10.23 -12.90 -9.91
N GLY A 44 8.96 -13.25 -10.10
CA GLY A 44 8.40 -14.55 -9.77
C GLY A 44 8.05 -14.77 -8.30
N HIS A 45 8.29 -13.80 -7.42
CA HIS A 45 7.88 -13.84 -6.02
C HIS A 45 6.46 -13.34 -5.82
N PHE A 46 5.84 -13.80 -4.74
CA PHE A 46 4.57 -13.30 -4.24
C PHE A 46 4.77 -12.66 -2.87
N GLN A 47 4.00 -11.61 -2.59
CA GLN A 47 3.93 -10.98 -1.28
C GLN A 47 2.47 -10.76 -0.89
N ILE A 48 2.19 -10.98 0.38
CA ILE A 48 0.90 -10.69 1.01
C ILE A 48 1.16 -9.70 2.13
N GLU A 49 0.44 -8.58 2.08
CA GLU A 49 0.37 -7.63 3.18
C GLU A 49 -1.06 -7.64 3.73
N ALA A 50 -1.20 -7.65 5.03
CA ALA A 50 -2.51 -7.73 5.68
C ALA A 50 -2.61 -6.72 6.84
N GLY A 51 -3.57 -5.80 6.76
CA GLY A 51 -4.05 -5.01 7.88
C GLY A 51 -4.94 -5.89 8.75
N LEU A 52 -4.45 -6.27 9.92
CA LEU A 52 -5.17 -7.14 10.82
C LEU A 52 -6.18 -6.38 11.67
N PHE A 53 -5.88 -5.12 11.95
CA PHE A 53 -6.72 -4.24 12.74
C PHE A 53 -6.38 -2.78 12.42
N ASP A 54 -7.40 -2.01 12.05
CA ASP A 54 -7.32 -0.57 11.90
C ASP A 54 -8.46 0.04 12.71
N TYR A 55 -8.15 1.11 13.44
CA TYR A 55 -9.10 1.87 14.24
C TYR A 55 -8.91 3.35 13.96
N ALA A 56 -9.97 4.05 13.63
CA ALA A 56 -9.98 5.50 13.47
C ALA A 56 -11.03 6.14 14.37
N HIS A 57 -10.65 7.22 15.05
CA HIS A 57 -11.53 8.04 15.89
C HIS A 57 -11.64 9.44 15.30
N SER A 58 -12.83 9.82 14.89
CA SER A 58 -13.18 11.13 14.36
C SER A 58 -14.09 11.88 15.32
N ARG A 59 -13.94 13.20 15.36
CA ARG A 59 -14.83 14.06 16.15
C ARG A 59 -14.86 15.45 15.56
N ASP A 60 -16.04 15.88 15.17
CA ASP A 60 -16.34 17.24 14.75
C ASP A 60 -17.33 17.95 15.72
N SER A 61 -17.98 19.04 15.27
CA SER A 61 -18.98 19.78 16.04
C SER A 61 -20.22 18.93 16.33
N ASP A 62 -20.64 18.09 15.40
CA ASP A 62 -21.94 17.45 15.34
C ASP A 62 -21.89 15.95 15.64
N THR A 63 -20.80 15.29 15.29
CA THR A 63 -20.64 13.84 15.42
C THR A 63 -19.37 13.40 16.16
N VAL A 64 -19.44 12.22 16.72
CA VAL A 64 -18.29 11.39 17.13
C VAL A 64 -18.43 10.06 16.42
N GLU A 65 -17.37 9.65 15.74
CA GLU A 65 -17.36 8.42 14.96
C GLU A 65 -16.14 7.57 15.30
N ASP A 66 -16.38 6.28 15.45
CA ASP A 66 -15.37 5.26 15.65
C ASP A 66 -15.49 4.25 14.50
N ASP A 67 -14.45 4.17 13.70
CA ASP A 67 -14.35 3.26 12.58
C ASP A 67 -13.37 2.14 12.90
N TYR A 68 -13.74 0.94 12.54
CA TYR A 68 -12.92 -0.24 12.68
C TYR A 68 -12.85 -0.96 11.34
N SER A 69 -11.68 -1.41 10.96
CA SER A 69 -11.55 -2.31 9.82
C SER A 69 -10.57 -3.45 10.10
N THR A 70 -10.69 -4.50 9.34
CA THR A 70 -9.83 -5.68 9.40
C THR A 70 -9.72 -6.31 8.02
N SER A 71 -8.67 -7.11 7.86
CA SER A 71 -8.43 -7.86 6.62
C SER A 71 -8.22 -6.97 5.39
N ASN A 72 -7.68 -5.76 5.57
CA ASN A 72 -7.12 -5.02 4.45
C ASN A 72 -6.00 -5.86 3.85
N LEU A 73 -6.15 -6.26 2.59
CA LEU A 73 -5.21 -7.16 1.93
C LEU A 73 -4.58 -6.50 0.72
N LEU A 74 -3.29 -6.70 0.56
CA LEU A 74 -2.58 -6.41 -0.67
C LEU A 74 -1.81 -7.66 -1.11
N LEU A 75 -2.11 -8.12 -2.31
CA LEU A 75 -1.38 -9.18 -3.00
C LEU A 75 -0.48 -8.54 -4.04
N VAL A 76 0.80 -8.86 -4.01
CA VAL A 76 1.82 -8.37 -4.94
C VAL A 76 2.46 -9.55 -5.66
N TYR A 77 2.68 -9.40 -6.96
CA TYR A 77 3.42 -10.35 -7.78
C TYR A 77 4.51 -9.65 -8.58
N GLY A 78 5.75 -10.05 -8.40
CA GLY A 78 6.90 -9.59 -9.17
C GLY A 78 6.85 -10.14 -10.60
N VAL A 79 6.50 -9.30 -11.57
CA VAL A 79 6.44 -9.67 -13.00
C VAL A 79 7.84 -9.75 -13.59
N ASN A 80 8.68 -8.78 -13.24
CA ASN A 80 10.12 -8.75 -13.51
C ASN A 80 10.79 -7.85 -12.46
N ASP A 81 12.10 -7.66 -12.56
CA ASP A 81 12.88 -6.93 -11.53
C ASP A 81 12.45 -5.46 -11.32
N SER A 82 11.68 -4.87 -12.21
CA SER A 82 11.24 -3.49 -12.14
C SER A 82 9.73 -3.28 -12.27
N LEU A 83 8.96 -4.36 -12.44
CA LEU A 83 7.50 -4.31 -12.59
C LEU A 83 6.84 -5.32 -11.67
N GLU A 84 5.86 -4.87 -10.92
CA GLU A 84 4.98 -5.71 -10.12
C GLU A 84 3.51 -5.44 -10.41
N ALA A 85 2.68 -6.48 -10.35
CA ALA A 85 1.22 -6.42 -10.41
C ALA A 85 0.66 -6.54 -8.99
N ARG A 86 -0.43 -5.80 -8.71
CA ARG A 86 -0.93 -5.60 -7.36
C ARG A 86 -2.46 -5.67 -7.33
N ILE A 87 -2.99 -6.34 -6.32
CA ILE A 87 -4.43 -6.41 -6.05
C ILE A 87 -4.64 -6.07 -4.58
N GLY A 88 -5.28 -4.94 -4.31
CA GLY A 88 -5.70 -4.49 -2.99
C GLY A 88 -7.17 -4.78 -2.73
N TRP A 89 -7.52 -5.03 -1.48
CA TRP A 89 -8.89 -5.10 -0.99
C TRP A 89 -8.98 -4.41 0.36
N ASP A 90 -9.90 -3.44 0.50
CA ASP A 90 -10.04 -2.61 1.71
C ASP A 90 -10.65 -3.35 2.91
N GLY A 91 -10.81 -4.68 2.79
CA GLY A 91 -11.23 -5.50 3.91
C GLY A 91 -12.70 -5.39 4.27
N TYR A 92 -12.99 -5.55 5.55
CA TYR A 92 -14.32 -5.44 6.12
C TYR A 92 -14.32 -4.45 7.28
N GLY A 93 -15.22 -3.48 7.23
CA GLY A 93 -15.29 -2.41 8.22
C GLY A 93 -16.63 -2.31 8.93
N TRP A 94 -16.59 -1.62 10.07
CA TRP A 94 -17.74 -1.20 10.86
C TRP A 94 -17.58 0.25 11.27
N THR A 95 -18.67 0.99 11.26
CA THR A 95 -18.74 2.35 11.73
C THR A 95 -19.69 2.45 12.91
N HIS A 96 -19.32 3.25 13.89
CA HIS A 96 -20.15 3.61 15.02
C HIS A 96 -20.18 5.13 15.15
N SER A 97 -21.27 5.76 14.72
CA SER A 97 -21.43 7.20 14.73
C SER A 97 -22.46 7.62 15.77
N ARG A 98 -22.17 8.70 16.50
CA ARG A 98 -23.07 9.30 17.48
C ARG A 98 -23.24 10.79 17.21
N ASP A 99 -24.48 11.20 16.96
CA ASP A 99 -24.88 12.60 16.93
C ASP A 99 -24.75 13.23 18.33
N ARG A 100 -24.02 14.32 18.44
CA ARG A 100 -23.69 14.96 19.72
C ARG A 100 -24.83 15.80 20.27
N MET A 101 -25.74 16.25 19.42
CA MET A 101 -26.90 17.09 19.80
C MET A 101 -28.07 16.24 20.27
N THR A 102 -28.39 15.21 19.52
CA THR A 102 -29.54 14.34 19.76
C THR A 102 -29.21 13.08 20.56
N GLY A 103 -27.93 12.68 20.57
CA GLY A 103 -27.48 11.42 21.17
C GLY A 103 -27.86 10.19 20.36
N VAL A 104 -28.42 10.35 19.15
CA VAL A 104 -28.76 9.24 18.26
C VAL A 104 -27.47 8.51 17.87
N ILE A 105 -27.53 7.18 17.88
CA ILE A 105 -26.43 6.31 17.51
C ILE A 105 -26.79 5.60 16.21
N ASP A 106 -25.85 5.59 15.27
CA ASP A 106 -25.93 4.88 14.00
C ASP A 106 -24.81 3.86 13.87
N HIS A 107 -25.08 2.76 13.17
CA HIS A 107 -24.12 1.70 12.94
C HIS A 107 -24.10 1.32 11.47
N GLY A 108 -22.92 1.31 10.91
CA GLY A 108 -22.67 0.81 9.55
C GLY A 108 -21.74 -0.38 9.54
N ARG A 109 -21.78 -1.17 8.49
CA ARG A 109 -20.80 -2.23 8.22
C ARG A 109 -20.83 -2.63 6.75
N GLY A 110 -19.69 -3.03 6.22
CA GLY A 110 -19.61 -3.47 4.84
C GLY A 110 -18.23 -4.02 4.48
N ALA A 111 -18.16 -4.64 3.31
CA ALA A 111 -16.90 -4.93 2.66
C ALA A 111 -16.42 -3.70 1.90
N GLY A 112 -15.11 -3.50 1.85
CA GLY A 112 -14.46 -2.45 1.09
C GLY A 112 -14.30 -2.79 -0.38
N ASP A 113 -13.72 -1.86 -1.12
CA ASP A 113 -13.53 -1.94 -2.56
C ASP A 113 -12.26 -2.72 -2.94
N LEU A 114 -12.13 -3.03 -4.22
CA LEU A 114 -10.99 -3.73 -4.79
C LEU A 114 -10.16 -2.74 -5.62
N THR A 115 -8.86 -2.65 -5.36
CA THR A 115 -7.94 -1.84 -6.14
C THR A 115 -7.02 -2.71 -6.97
N LEU A 116 -6.92 -2.42 -8.26
CA LEU A 116 -5.95 -3.00 -9.17
C LEU A 116 -4.91 -1.95 -9.50
N SER A 117 -3.64 -2.31 -9.38
CA SER A 117 -2.54 -1.42 -9.73
C SER A 117 -1.34 -2.20 -10.25
N PHE A 118 -0.40 -1.49 -10.82
CA PHE A 118 0.94 -1.99 -11.05
C PHE A 118 1.94 -0.91 -10.68
N ARG A 119 3.12 -1.33 -10.20
CA ARG A 119 4.23 -0.41 -9.95
C ARG A 119 5.34 -0.71 -10.92
N GLN A 120 5.73 0.29 -11.69
CA GLN A 120 6.90 0.25 -12.55
C GLN A 120 7.99 1.10 -11.90
N ASN A 121 9.01 0.46 -11.39
CA ASN A 121 10.21 1.17 -10.97
C ASN A 121 10.99 1.61 -12.22
N LEU A 122 11.42 2.85 -12.24
CA LEU A 122 12.14 3.47 -13.34
C LEU A 122 13.62 3.67 -13.01
N ARG A 123 13.99 3.54 -11.74
CA ARG A 123 15.37 3.67 -11.28
C ARG A 123 15.57 3.00 -9.92
N HIS A 124 16.50 2.08 -9.82
CA HIS A 124 16.88 1.35 -8.60
C HIS A 124 15.71 0.60 -7.95
N PRO A 125 15.27 -0.53 -8.55
CA PRO A 125 14.16 -1.33 -8.03
C PRO A 125 14.45 -1.99 -6.67
N ASP A 126 15.70 -1.98 -6.23
CA ASP A 126 16.17 -2.36 -4.91
C ASP A 126 16.05 -1.25 -3.86
N ASP A 127 15.52 -0.10 -4.25
CA ASP A 127 15.33 1.10 -3.43
C ASP A 127 16.63 1.68 -2.84
N GLN A 128 17.79 1.40 -3.43
CA GLN A 128 19.07 1.95 -2.97
C GLN A 128 19.39 3.30 -3.62
N GLY A 129 20.04 4.19 -2.87
CA GLY A 129 20.39 5.52 -3.33
C GLY A 129 19.15 6.35 -3.67
N THR A 130 19.11 6.90 -4.89
CA THR A 130 17.95 7.63 -5.41
C THR A 130 17.14 6.72 -6.31
N ALA A 131 15.93 6.40 -5.90
CA ALA A 131 15.01 5.53 -6.61
C ALA A 131 13.69 6.24 -6.89
N PHE A 132 12.98 5.85 -7.95
CA PHE A 132 11.62 6.31 -8.19
C PHE A 132 10.84 5.33 -9.06
N ALA A 133 9.52 5.36 -8.89
CA ALA A 133 8.58 4.52 -9.61
C ALA A 133 7.36 5.33 -10.06
N ILE A 134 6.51 4.70 -10.87
CA ILE A 134 5.16 5.17 -11.19
C ILE A 134 4.17 4.04 -10.89
N GLN A 135 3.08 4.38 -10.22
CA GLN A 135 2.06 3.40 -9.81
C GLN A 135 0.66 3.94 -10.14
N PRO A 136 0.14 3.67 -11.34
CA PRO A 136 -1.27 3.89 -11.63
C PRO A 136 -2.14 2.82 -10.94
N SER A 137 -3.36 3.23 -10.59
CA SER A 137 -4.35 2.39 -9.93
C SER A 137 -5.76 2.66 -10.44
N VAL A 138 -6.63 1.66 -10.28
CA VAL A 138 -8.08 1.78 -10.44
C VAL A 138 -8.77 1.04 -9.31
N THR A 139 -9.69 1.72 -8.62
CA THR A 139 -10.53 1.14 -7.58
C THR A 139 -11.89 0.78 -8.17
N LEU A 140 -12.31 -0.45 -7.94
CA LEU A 140 -13.54 -1.04 -8.45
C LEU A 140 -14.57 -1.13 -7.31
N PRO A 141 -15.81 -0.68 -7.52
CA PRO A 141 -16.85 -0.61 -6.49
C PRO A 141 -17.49 -1.97 -6.22
N VAL A 142 -16.71 -2.91 -5.67
CA VAL A 142 -17.22 -4.24 -5.28
C VAL A 142 -17.77 -4.25 -3.86
N GLY A 143 -17.39 -3.26 -3.06
CA GLY A 143 -17.81 -3.05 -1.69
C GLY A 143 -19.20 -2.46 -1.56
N LYS A 144 -19.59 -2.20 -0.32
CA LYS A 144 -20.89 -1.60 0.04
C LYS A 144 -20.68 -0.48 1.04
N ASN A 145 -21.50 0.57 0.91
CA ASN A 145 -21.58 1.65 1.89
C ASN A 145 -21.88 1.06 3.31
N PRO A 146 -21.23 1.58 4.40
CA PRO A 146 -20.40 2.78 4.40
C PRO A 146 -18.92 2.54 4.00
N VAL A 147 -18.44 1.32 3.87
CA VAL A 147 -17.02 1.02 3.64
C VAL A 147 -16.61 1.19 2.18
N GLY A 148 -17.37 0.64 1.23
CA GLY A 148 -17.12 0.80 -0.20
C GLY A 148 -17.70 2.10 -0.76
N ALA A 149 -17.00 2.76 -1.69
CA ALA A 149 -17.41 4.02 -2.30
C ALA A 149 -18.64 3.91 -3.22
N GLY A 150 -18.92 2.69 -3.74
CA GLY A 150 -20.06 2.43 -4.60
C GLY A 150 -19.92 2.94 -6.04
N THR A 151 -18.78 3.49 -6.40
CA THR A 151 -18.39 3.91 -7.74
C THR A 151 -16.88 3.83 -7.90
N TRP A 152 -16.39 3.71 -9.13
CA TRP A 152 -14.94 3.57 -9.39
C TRP A 152 -14.19 4.87 -9.20
N SER A 153 -12.90 4.78 -8.92
CA SER A 153 -11.93 5.89 -8.97
C SER A 153 -10.64 5.40 -9.63
N ALA A 154 -9.76 6.32 -9.97
CA ALA A 154 -8.44 5.98 -10.52
C ALA A 154 -7.42 7.04 -10.11
N GLY A 155 -6.17 6.63 -9.94
CA GLY A 155 -5.10 7.52 -9.52
C GLY A 155 -3.74 7.12 -10.03
N VAL A 156 -2.78 8.00 -9.78
CA VAL A 156 -1.36 7.75 -10.03
C VAL A 156 -0.55 8.33 -8.89
N VAL A 157 0.23 7.51 -8.21
CA VAL A 157 1.28 7.93 -7.28
C VAL A 157 2.65 7.77 -7.95
N VAL A 158 3.58 8.66 -7.63
CA VAL A 158 4.96 8.63 -8.14
C VAL A 158 5.93 8.56 -6.96
N PRO A 159 6.16 7.36 -6.41
CA PRO A 159 7.05 7.16 -5.28
C PRO A 159 8.50 7.56 -5.64
N PHE A 160 9.10 8.36 -4.79
CA PHE A 160 10.50 8.76 -4.85
C PHE A 160 11.19 8.45 -3.53
N GLY A 161 12.33 7.76 -3.59
CA GLY A 161 13.15 7.44 -2.44
C GLY A 161 14.56 7.98 -2.58
N ALA A 162 15.17 8.40 -1.46
CA ALA A 162 16.56 8.82 -1.43
C ALA A 162 17.21 8.49 -0.09
N ASP A 163 18.42 7.92 -0.13
CA ASP A 163 19.23 7.74 1.07
C ASP A 163 19.78 9.11 1.51
N LEU A 164 19.44 9.53 2.72
CA LEU A 164 19.92 10.77 3.32
C LEU A 164 21.27 10.58 4.00
N ALA A 165 21.44 9.44 4.65
CA ALA A 165 22.64 9.02 5.35
C ALA A 165 22.59 7.51 5.58
N GLU A 166 23.62 6.92 6.16
CA GLU A 166 23.60 5.53 6.60
C GLU A 166 22.40 5.27 7.52
N ASN A 167 21.57 4.29 7.14
CA ASN A 167 20.34 3.90 7.87
C ASN A 167 19.21 4.98 7.90
N TRP A 168 19.29 6.02 7.07
CA TRP A 168 18.25 7.05 6.97
C TRP A 168 17.79 7.18 5.52
N ARG A 169 16.48 7.05 5.30
CA ARG A 169 15.86 7.17 3.99
C ARG A 169 14.73 8.20 4.00
N LEU A 170 14.65 8.99 2.94
CA LEU A 170 13.54 9.87 2.62
C LEU A 170 12.65 9.17 1.59
N THR A 171 11.33 9.23 1.78
CA THR A 171 10.32 8.86 0.78
C THR A 171 9.41 10.05 0.54
N LEU A 172 9.10 10.33 -0.74
CA LEU A 172 8.20 11.41 -1.16
C LEU A 172 7.23 10.85 -2.20
N ASP A 173 5.93 11.06 -1.98
CA ASP A 173 4.85 10.50 -2.81
C ASP A 173 3.86 11.58 -3.24
N PRO A 174 4.09 12.26 -4.34
CA PRO A 174 3.04 13.01 -5.02
C PRO A 174 2.02 12.05 -5.66
N GLU A 175 0.75 12.33 -5.46
CA GLU A 175 -0.38 11.55 -5.97
C GLU A 175 -1.44 12.46 -6.57
N VAL A 176 -2.08 11.99 -7.64
CA VAL A 176 -3.20 12.66 -8.30
C VAL A 176 -4.27 11.64 -8.65
N ASP A 177 -5.51 11.96 -8.31
CA ASP A 177 -6.66 11.09 -8.46
C ASP A 177 -7.81 11.73 -9.22
N ALA A 178 -8.48 10.92 -10.01
CA ALA A 178 -9.85 11.11 -10.43
C ALA A 178 -10.75 10.45 -9.38
N ALA A 179 -10.96 11.17 -8.27
CA ALA A 179 -11.78 10.71 -7.15
C ALA A 179 -13.27 10.69 -7.51
N ALA A 180 -14.03 9.83 -6.86
CA ALA A 180 -15.47 9.74 -7.08
C ALA A 180 -16.19 10.91 -6.42
N ASP A 181 -17.10 11.56 -7.13
CA ASP A 181 -17.95 12.58 -6.52
C ASP A 181 -18.83 11.96 -5.41
N SER A 182 -19.11 12.70 -4.38
CA SER A 182 -19.92 12.24 -3.25
C SER A 182 -21.34 11.81 -3.67
N ASP A 183 -21.87 12.36 -4.78
CA ASP A 183 -23.14 11.93 -5.39
C ASP A 183 -23.00 10.68 -6.26
N ARG A 184 -21.77 10.16 -6.48
CA ARG A 184 -21.40 8.98 -7.29
C ARG A 184 -21.63 9.12 -8.79
N HIS A 185 -21.89 10.32 -9.33
CA HIS A 185 -22.19 10.51 -10.74
C HIS A 185 -21.06 11.09 -11.58
N GLY A 186 -20.06 11.68 -10.96
CA GLY A 186 -18.91 12.28 -11.63
C GLY A 186 -17.59 11.88 -11.02
N ARG A 187 -16.56 12.62 -11.43
CA ARG A 187 -15.21 12.53 -10.89
C ARG A 187 -14.66 13.94 -10.75
N HIS A 188 -13.97 14.15 -9.66
CA HIS A 188 -13.26 15.39 -9.41
C HIS A 188 -11.77 15.10 -9.23
N LEU A 189 -11.00 16.17 -9.20
CA LEU A 189 -9.58 16.11 -8.90
C LEU A 189 -9.38 15.98 -7.39
N ALA A 190 -8.61 14.98 -6.96
CA ALA A 190 -7.97 14.97 -5.66
C ALA A 190 -6.45 14.85 -5.85
N TYR A 191 -5.69 15.39 -4.93
CA TYR A 191 -4.24 15.27 -4.95
C TYR A 191 -3.70 15.18 -3.54
N ALA A 192 -2.73 14.29 -3.38
CA ALA A 192 -2.11 14.02 -2.09
C ALA A 192 -0.59 14.12 -2.18
N PHE A 193 0.01 14.27 -1.03
CA PHE A 193 1.46 14.23 -0.88
C PHE A 193 1.81 13.61 0.47
N ALA A 194 2.66 12.59 0.46
CA ALA A 194 3.29 12.05 1.65
C ALA A 194 4.80 12.34 1.62
N ALA A 195 5.36 12.58 2.80
CA ALA A 195 6.80 12.72 3.00
C ALA A 195 7.20 12.00 4.29
N ALA A 196 7.98 10.95 4.17
CA ALA A 196 8.43 10.11 5.27
C ALA A 196 9.95 10.13 5.42
N VAL A 197 10.41 10.11 6.66
CA VAL A 197 11.80 9.82 7.00
C VAL A 197 11.83 8.54 7.83
N THR A 198 12.51 7.55 7.30
CA THR A 198 12.65 6.23 7.92
C THR A 198 14.07 6.02 8.41
N ARG A 199 14.19 5.46 9.59
CA ARG A 199 15.46 5.03 10.20
C ARG A 199 15.48 3.52 10.42
N SER A 200 16.47 2.84 9.84
CA SER A 200 16.76 1.45 10.15
C SER A 200 17.60 1.35 11.44
N ILE A 201 17.26 0.41 12.31
CA ILE A 201 17.94 0.14 13.59
C ILE A 201 18.34 -1.33 13.62
N GLY A 202 19.64 -1.57 13.35
CA GLY A 202 20.12 -2.91 13.04
C GLY A 202 19.39 -3.48 11.81
N ASP A 203 19.32 -4.80 11.73
CA ASP A 203 18.77 -5.52 10.56
C ASP A 203 17.27 -5.83 10.70
N ALA A 204 16.65 -5.49 11.84
CA ALA A 204 15.31 -5.98 12.16
C ALA A 204 14.27 -4.89 12.41
N TRP A 205 14.66 -3.64 12.66
CA TRP A 205 13.71 -2.60 13.00
C TRP A 205 13.79 -1.40 12.07
N GLN A 206 12.63 -0.86 11.73
CA GLN A 206 12.49 0.41 11.05
C GLN A 206 11.52 1.30 11.85
N LEU A 207 11.88 2.56 12.03
CA LEU A 207 11.04 3.59 12.63
C LEU A 207 10.86 4.70 11.61
N SER A 208 9.62 5.15 11.41
CA SER A 208 9.31 6.22 10.48
C SER A 208 8.52 7.34 11.14
N ALA A 209 8.79 8.55 10.68
CA ALA A 209 7.95 9.72 10.90
C ALA A 209 7.54 10.29 9.54
N GLU A 210 6.26 10.55 9.36
CA GLU A 210 5.66 10.94 8.09
C GLU A 210 4.73 12.14 8.29
N GLY A 211 4.66 13.01 7.28
CA GLY A 211 3.61 14.00 7.12
C GLY A 211 2.84 13.68 5.84
N TRP A 212 1.53 13.62 5.94
CA TRP A 212 0.64 13.40 4.81
C TRP A 212 -0.41 14.50 4.73
N ALA A 213 -0.75 14.89 3.50
CA ALA A 213 -1.85 15.82 3.24
C ALA A 213 -2.54 15.48 1.91
N MET A 214 -3.86 15.66 1.86
CA MET A 214 -4.69 15.50 0.68
C MET A 214 -5.62 16.69 0.52
N ARG A 215 -5.80 17.16 -0.69
CA ARG A 215 -6.83 18.10 -1.08
C ARG A 215 -7.81 17.41 -2.01
N ASP A 216 -9.07 17.42 -1.62
CA ASP A 216 -10.20 16.90 -2.35
C ASP A 216 -11.02 18.06 -2.89
N GLU A 217 -11.28 18.09 -4.21
CA GLU A 217 -12.00 19.15 -4.92
C GLU A 217 -13.43 18.71 -5.31
N ASP A 218 -14.08 17.92 -4.42
CA ASP A 218 -15.48 17.49 -4.66
C ASP A 218 -16.38 18.70 -4.94
N PRO A 219 -17.23 18.65 -5.99
CA PRO A 219 -18.16 19.73 -6.32
C PRO A 219 -19.14 20.08 -5.20
N SER A 220 -19.44 19.16 -4.30
CA SER A 220 -20.34 19.38 -3.15
C SER A 220 -19.65 20.09 -1.99
N GLY A 221 -18.33 20.06 -1.91
CA GLY A 221 -17.55 20.73 -0.88
C GLY A 221 -16.10 20.31 -0.89
N HIS A 222 -15.20 21.27 -0.96
CA HIS A 222 -13.76 21.04 -0.95
C HIS A 222 -13.28 20.67 0.44
N GLU A 223 -12.42 19.65 0.54
CA GLU A 223 -11.89 19.21 1.81
C GLU A 223 -10.36 19.14 1.79
N THR A 224 -9.74 19.37 2.95
CA THR A 224 -8.30 19.18 3.14
C THR A 224 -8.08 18.31 4.36
N GLN A 225 -7.49 17.15 4.14
CA GLN A 225 -7.05 16.23 5.17
C GLN A 225 -5.54 16.34 5.35
N ALA A 226 -5.05 16.16 6.57
CA ALA A 226 -3.64 16.08 6.86
C ALA A 226 -3.39 15.35 8.17
N SER A 227 -2.26 14.63 8.26
CA SER A 227 -1.84 13.92 9.46
C SER A 227 -0.32 14.00 9.65
N ILE A 228 0.10 13.73 10.89
CA ILE A 228 1.48 13.42 11.24
C ILE A 228 1.46 11.99 11.78
N ASP A 229 2.30 11.15 11.19
CA ASP A 229 2.21 9.72 11.35
C ASP A 229 3.53 9.18 11.90
N PHE A 230 3.42 8.21 12.80
CA PHE A 230 4.57 7.50 13.38
C PHE A 230 4.36 6.01 13.22
N SER A 231 5.40 5.32 12.80
CA SER A 231 5.32 3.88 12.58
C SER A 231 6.58 3.14 13.01
N ALA A 232 6.38 1.89 13.37
CA ALA A 232 7.42 0.93 13.67
C ALA A 232 7.16 -0.37 12.94
N ALA A 233 8.17 -0.89 12.25
CA ALA A 233 8.17 -2.19 11.62
C ALA A 233 9.26 -3.07 12.20
N TRP A 234 8.91 -4.31 12.49
CA TRP A 234 9.83 -5.36 12.92
C TRP A 234 9.89 -6.46 11.88
N GLN A 235 11.07 -6.73 11.40
CA GLN A 235 11.36 -7.77 10.42
C GLN A 235 12.09 -8.94 11.09
N PRO A 236 11.36 -9.95 11.63
CA PRO A 236 11.95 -11.13 12.27
C PRO A 236 12.72 -12.02 11.30
N SER A 237 12.56 -11.83 10.00
CA SER A 237 13.31 -12.49 8.94
C SER A 237 13.28 -11.64 7.67
N LYS A 238 14.12 -11.97 6.68
CA LYS A 238 14.16 -11.29 5.37
C LYS A 238 12.81 -11.25 4.62
N ASN A 239 11.87 -12.16 4.98
CA ASN A 239 10.62 -12.36 4.26
C ASN A 239 9.38 -12.03 5.10
N ARG A 240 9.52 -11.46 6.30
CA ARG A 240 8.41 -11.18 7.21
C ARG A 240 8.55 -9.83 7.86
N GLN A 241 7.42 -9.13 7.97
CA GLN A 241 7.28 -7.91 8.73
C GLN A 241 6.04 -7.96 9.63
N ILE A 242 6.14 -7.35 10.80
CA ILE A 242 5.04 -7.02 11.69
C ILE A 242 5.14 -5.53 11.95
N ASP A 243 4.05 -4.81 11.84
CA ASP A 243 4.09 -3.35 11.92
C ASP A 243 2.93 -2.76 12.73
N LEU A 244 3.18 -1.57 13.26
CA LEU A 244 2.23 -0.76 14.00
C LEU A 244 2.42 0.71 13.62
N SER A 245 1.30 1.43 13.43
CA SER A 245 1.31 2.87 13.15
C SER A 245 0.26 3.60 13.97
N ALA A 246 0.55 4.88 14.21
CA ALA A 246 -0.38 5.84 14.77
C ALA A 246 -0.36 7.10 13.90
N TYR A 247 -1.52 7.48 13.36
CA TYR A 247 -1.71 8.67 12.55
C TYR A 247 -2.49 9.69 13.37
N VAL A 248 -1.97 10.90 13.49
CA VAL A 248 -2.56 11.98 14.27
C VAL A 248 -3.05 13.07 13.32
N GLY A 249 -4.36 13.24 13.25
CA GLY A 249 -4.98 14.21 12.35
C GLY A 249 -4.62 15.65 12.71
N ALA A 250 -4.27 16.42 11.69
CA ALA A 250 -3.91 17.83 11.77
C ALA A 250 -5.03 18.78 11.31
N THR A 251 -6.09 18.27 10.67
CA THR A 251 -7.25 19.02 10.22
C THR A 251 -8.53 18.46 10.82
N HIS A 252 -9.65 19.18 10.70
CA HIS A 252 -10.95 18.72 11.18
C HIS A 252 -11.53 17.57 10.36
N ALA A 253 -11.15 17.48 9.10
CA ALA A 253 -11.57 16.45 8.15
C ALA A 253 -10.80 15.13 8.28
N THR A 254 -9.74 15.12 9.09
CA THR A 254 -8.92 13.92 9.32
C THR A 254 -9.29 13.30 10.67
N PRO A 255 -9.37 11.97 10.80
CA PRO A 255 -9.51 11.31 12.08
C PRO A 255 -8.51 11.87 13.10
N ARG A 256 -8.94 12.12 14.34
CA ARG A 256 -8.06 12.64 15.39
C ARG A 256 -6.90 11.72 15.69
N ILE A 257 -7.18 10.43 15.63
CA ILE A 257 -6.19 9.36 15.76
C ILE A 257 -6.65 8.16 14.95
N GLU A 258 -5.70 7.52 14.29
CA GLU A 258 -5.88 6.24 13.64
C GLU A 258 -4.74 5.31 14.09
N LEU A 259 -5.07 4.06 14.42
CA LEU A 259 -4.13 3.04 14.85
C LEU A 259 -4.23 1.86 13.88
N VAL A 260 -3.09 1.48 13.32
CA VAL A 260 -3.01 0.46 12.28
C VAL A 260 -2.02 -0.62 12.71
N PHE A 261 -2.45 -1.88 12.66
CA PHE A 261 -1.61 -3.03 12.94
C PHE A 261 -1.67 -4.04 11.81
N GLY A 262 -0.53 -4.54 11.37
CA GLY A 262 -0.50 -5.50 10.29
C GLY A 262 0.76 -6.32 10.17
N VAL A 263 0.79 -7.11 9.11
CA VAL A 263 1.86 -8.06 8.80
C VAL A 263 2.11 -8.11 7.30
N ALA A 264 3.32 -8.45 6.91
CA ALA A 264 3.68 -8.77 5.52
C ALA A 264 4.49 -10.06 5.47
N GLN A 265 4.30 -10.82 4.39
CA GLN A 265 5.02 -12.06 4.11
C GLN A 265 5.32 -12.17 2.63
N ARG A 266 6.59 -12.38 2.27
CA ARG A 266 7.07 -12.73 0.93
C ARG A 266 7.27 -14.24 0.81
N PHE A 267 6.97 -14.82 -0.39
CA PHE A 267 7.06 -16.23 -0.75
C PHE A 267 7.85 -16.42 -2.03
#